data_443156cf39567e190bcdb526580e0ca7
#
_entry.id   443156cf39567e190bcdb526580e0ca7
#
_cell.length_a   1.000
_cell.length_b   1.000
_cell.length_c   1.000
_cell.angle_alpha   90.00
_cell.angle_beta   90.00
_cell.angle_gamma   90.00
#
_symmetry.space_group_name_H-M   'P 1'
#
loop_
_entity.id
_entity.type
_entity.pdbx_description
1 polymer ?
#
loop_
_entity_poly.entity_id
_entity_poly.type
_entity_poly.pdbx_seq_one_letter_code
_entity_poly.pdbx_strand_id
1 'polypeptide(L)'
;MTNSDALAETPFLAAVDLGSNSFHMKLVRVVGDELEVIDRIREMVRLASGLDENVNLTDEAIQRATDCLSRFGERLRDIPTEQVRVVGTNTLRRAGNSRKFLLLAQQALGHPIEIIGGQEEARLVYMGVSHSVRSSEGRMLVVDIGGGSTELIIGRGYQPLHLESVSIGCVSLSLKFFNDGSITRKRMQRAITKGRMHLEPMEKAYRRIGWEQAIGSSGTIRTIEKVVIAHGWSNDGITPEALDKLQDELVKAGHVDALEL
;
A
#
# COMPACT_ATOMS: atom_id res chain seq x y z
N MET A 1 39.61 35.64 -13.00
CA MET A 1 38.36 35.47 -12.25
C MET A 1 37.72 34.21 -12.76
N THR A 2 38.04 33.12 -12.10
CA THR A 2 37.60 31.78 -12.47
C THR A 2 36.18 31.55 -11.92
N ASN A 3 35.21 31.46 -12.84
CA ASN A 3 33.85 31.05 -12.53
C ASN A 3 33.88 29.57 -12.12
N SER A 4 34.06 29.36 -10.82
CA SER A 4 33.77 28.09 -10.16
C SER A 4 32.42 28.26 -9.47
N ASP A 5 31.39 28.55 -10.26
CA ASP A 5 30.04 28.45 -9.77
C ASP A 5 29.70 26.96 -9.57
N ALA A 6 29.63 26.61 -8.30
CA ALA A 6 29.20 25.32 -7.79
C ALA A 6 28.01 24.80 -8.61
N LEU A 7 28.21 23.66 -9.26
CA LEU A 7 27.14 22.77 -9.62
C LEU A 7 26.44 22.44 -8.27
N ALA A 8 25.35 23.15 -7.97
CA ALA A 8 24.52 22.84 -6.85
C ALA A 8 24.17 21.36 -7.03
N GLU A 9 24.69 20.51 -6.14
CA GLU A 9 24.38 19.08 -6.16
C GLU A 9 22.86 18.97 -6.11
N THR A 10 22.27 18.47 -7.17
CA THR A 10 20.82 18.25 -7.23
C THR A 10 20.46 17.29 -6.11
N PRO A 11 19.63 17.69 -5.13
CA PRO A 11 19.40 16.89 -3.94
C PRO A 11 18.70 15.60 -4.29
N PHE A 12 19.14 14.51 -3.67
CA PHE A 12 18.42 13.24 -3.67
C PHE A 12 17.37 13.26 -2.57
N LEU A 13 16.22 12.63 -2.82
CA LEU A 13 15.20 12.39 -1.82
C LEU A 13 14.84 10.90 -1.84
N ALA A 14 14.65 10.32 -0.68
CA ALA A 14 14.24 8.92 -0.56
C ALA A 14 12.97 8.78 0.28
N ALA A 15 12.11 7.87 -0.15
CA ALA A 15 10.94 7.45 0.60
C ALA A 15 10.95 5.93 0.78
N VAL A 16 10.74 5.49 2.02
CA VAL A 16 10.61 4.07 2.37
C VAL A 16 9.28 3.84 3.05
N ASP A 17 8.51 2.90 2.53
CA ASP A 17 7.23 2.47 3.08
C ASP A 17 7.33 1.04 3.60
N LEU A 18 7.10 0.85 4.90
CA LEU A 18 7.08 -0.43 5.57
C LEU A 18 5.64 -0.94 5.66
N GLY A 19 5.14 -1.42 4.51
CA GLY A 19 3.78 -1.92 4.40
C GLY A 19 3.58 -3.31 5.02
N SER A 20 2.34 -3.71 5.17
CA SER A 20 1.95 -5.00 5.76
C SER A 20 2.38 -6.22 4.93
N ASN A 21 2.45 -6.08 3.61
CA ASN A 21 2.82 -7.17 2.69
C ASN A 21 4.20 -6.97 2.06
N SER A 22 4.52 -5.77 1.62
CA SER A 22 5.77 -5.46 0.96
C SER A 22 6.35 -4.16 1.48
N PHE A 23 7.69 -4.10 1.50
CA PHE A 23 8.43 -2.87 1.72
C PHE A 23 8.78 -2.25 0.37
N HIS A 24 8.71 -0.94 0.32
CA HIS A 24 9.02 -0.16 -0.87
C HIS A 24 10.07 0.89 -0.55
N MET A 25 11.05 1.03 -1.41
CA MET A 25 11.99 2.14 -1.39
C MET A 25 11.95 2.84 -2.74
N LYS A 26 11.95 4.13 -2.74
CA LYS A 26 12.06 4.96 -3.93
C LYS A 26 13.09 6.05 -3.67
N LEU A 27 14.09 6.12 -4.53
CA LEU A 27 15.10 7.17 -4.55
C LEU A 27 14.86 8.04 -5.79
N VAL A 28 14.80 9.33 -5.59
CA VAL A 28 14.61 10.31 -6.67
C VAL A 28 15.67 11.38 -6.60
N ARG A 29 15.98 11.98 -7.74
CA ARG A 29 16.77 13.19 -7.88
C ARG A 29 15.84 14.35 -8.21
N VAL A 30 16.03 15.49 -7.55
CA VAL A 30 15.27 16.70 -7.84
C VAL A 30 15.94 17.45 -8.98
N VAL A 31 15.25 17.61 -10.11
CA VAL A 31 15.77 18.33 -11.30
C VAL A 31 14.79 19.45 -11.63
N GLY A 32 15.10 20.67 -11.20
CA GLY A 32 14.15 21.77 -11.25
C GLY A 32 12.92 21.48 -10.40
N ASP A 33 11.73 21.50 -11.01
CA ASP A 33 10.46 21.15 -10.35
C ASP A 33 10.04 19.69 -10.54
N GLU A 34 10.88 18.85 -11.15
CA GLU A 34 10.58 17.45 -11.45
C GLU A 34 11.35 16.49 -10.55
N LEU A 35 10.77 15.32 -10.35
CA LEU A 35 11.37 14.21 -9.61
C LEU A 35 11.77 13.08 -10.57
N GLU A 36 13.07 12.95 -10.82
CA GLU A 36 13.62 11.86 -11.63
C GLU A 36 13.83 10.62 -10.76
N VAL A 37 13.18 9.50 -11.12
CA VAL A 37 13.32 8.25 -10.37
C VAL A 37 14.67 7.61 -10.70
N ILE A 38 15.54 7.49 -9.69
CA ILE A 38 16.87 6.89 -9.80
C ILE A 38 16.81 5.40 -9.45
N ASP A 39 16.10 5.05 -8.38
CA ASP A 39 15.97 3.65 -7.96
C ASP A 39 14.58 3.39 -7.37
N ARG A 40 14.08 2.17 -7.56
CA ARG A 40 12.83 1.67 -7.00
C ARG A 40 12.97 0.22 -6.64
N ILE A 41 12.89 -0.10 -5.36
CA ILE A 41 12.94 -1.46 -4.86
C ILE A 41 11.60 -1.79 -4.20
N ARG A 42 11.11 -3.00 -4.46
CA ARG A 42 9.97 -3.59 -3.78
C ARG A 42 10.33 -4.99 -3.32
N GLU A 43 10.17 -5.26 -2.04
CA GLU A 43 10.40 -6.59 -1.47
C GLU A 43 9.17 -7.12 -0.73
N MET A 44 8.85 -8.39 -0.95
CA MET A 44 7.72 -9.08 -0.32
C MET A 44 8.13 -9.59 1.07
N VAL A 45 8.12 -8.72 2.05
CA VAL A 45 8.50 -9.03 3.44
C VAL A 45 7.41 -9.81 4.17
N ARG A 46 6.13 -9.62 3.78
CA ARG A 46 4.96 -10.27 4.37
C ARG A 46 4.91 -10.08 5.90
N LEU A 47 5.07 -8.85 6.36
CA LEU A 47 5.16 -8.52 7.78
C LEU A 47 3.89 -8.91 8.54
N ALA A 48 2.70 -8.69 7.94
CA ALA A 48 1.42 -9.00 8.56
C ALA A 48 1.20 -10.51 8.79
N SER A 49 1.72 -11.36 7.90
CA SER A 49 1.63 -12.82 8.08
C SER A 49 2.60 -13.36 9.13
N GLY A 50 3.51 -12.53 9.62
CA GLY A 50 4.42 -12.85 10.71
C GLY A 50 3.91 -12.41 12.09
N LEU A 51 2.65 -12.01 12.22
CA LEU A 51 2.03 -11.76 13.52
C LEU A 51 1.55 -13.08 14.15
N ASP A 52 1.90 -13.29 15.41
CA ASP A 52 1.43 -14.40 16.22
C ASP A 52 -0.01 -14.19 16.75
N GLU A 53 -0.53 -15.13 17.52
CA GLU A 53 -1.87 -15.07 18.12
C GLU A 53 -2.04 -13.89 19.11
N ASN A 54 -0.94 -13.39 19.67
CA ASN A 54 -0.90 -12.24 20.57
C ASN A 54 -0.64 -10.91 19.83
N VAL A 55 -0.68 -10.94 18.49
CA VAL A 55 -0.40 -9.79 17.62
C VAL A 55 1.03 -9.26 17.80
N ASN A 56 2.01 -10.11 18.12
CA ASN A 56 3.43 -9.80 18.11
C ASN A 56 4.07 -10.29 16.80
N LEU A 57 5.06 -9.55 16.31
CA LEU A 57 5.91 -10.02 15.23
C LEU A 57 6.78 -11.16 15.72
N THR A 58 6.79 -12.28 14.99
CA THR A 58 7.70 -13.39 15.27
C THR A 58 9.15 -13.02 14.98
N ASP A 59 10.11 -13.71 15.58
CA ASP A 59 11.53 -13.42 15.35
C ASP A 59 11.93 -13.66 13.88
N GLU A 60 11.32 -14.63 13.19
CA GLU A 60 11.52 -14.85 11.75
C GLU A 60 11.01 -13.69 10.90
N ALA A 61 9.88 -13.10 11.27
CA ALA A 61 9.34 -11.93 10.57
C ALA A 61 10.21 -10.70 10.80
N ILE A 62 10.69 -10.51 12.02
CA ILE A 62 11.65 -9.46 12.37
C ILE A 62 12.94 -9.62 11.56
N GLN A 63 13.50 -10.83 11.49
CA GLN A 63 14.72 -11.09 10.73
C GLN A 63 14.55 -10.80 9.24
N ARG A 64 13.48 -11.32 8.60
CA ARG A 64 13.20 -11.00 7.19
C ARG A 64 13.09 -9.50 6.92
N ALA A 65 12.44 -8.79 7.83
CA ALA A 65 12.26 -7.34 7.69
C ALA A 65 13.60 -6.59 7.86
N THR A 66 14.41 -6.95 8.85
CA THR A 66 15.72 -6.31 9.07
C THR A 66 16.71 -6.63 7.96
N ASP A 67 16.71 -7.85 7.39
CA ASP A 67 17.53 -8.19 6.23
C ASP A 67 17.16 -7.34 5.00
N CYS A 68 15.87 -7.13 4.77
CA CYS A 68 15.39 -6.23 3.72
C CYS A 68 15.84 -4.78 3.99
N LEU A 69 15.68 -4.30 5.22
CA LEU A 69 16.06 -2.93 5.61
C LEU A 69 17.56 -2.69 5.55
N SER A 70 18.40 -3.70 5.84
CA SER A 70 19.86 -3.61 5.66
C SER A 70 20.21 -3.34 4.19
N ARG A 71 19.56 -4.04 3.24
CA ARG A 71 19.77 -3.80 1.80
C ARG A 71 19.31 -2.41 1.36
N PHE A 72 18.22 -1.91 1.94
CA PHE A 72 17.77 -0.53 1.69
C PHE A 72 18.75 0.48 2.29
N GLY A 73 19.24 0.24 3.51
CA GLY A 73 20.23 1.07 4.19
C GLY A 73 21.54 1.20 3.41
N GLU A 74 22.00 0.10 2.76
CA GLU A 74 23.17 0.16 1.87
C GLU A 74 22.97 1.12 0.69
N ARG A 75 21.74 1.17 0.14
CA ARG A 75 21.38 2.10 -0.96
C ARG A 75 21.23 3.56 -0.50
N LEU A 76 20.89 3.76 0.77
CA LEU A 76 20.64 5.07 1.34
C LEU A 76 21.81 5.61 2.16
N ARG A 77 22.93 4.87 2.24
CA ARG A 77 24.08 5.18 3.12
C ARG A 77 24.60 6.63 2.96
N ASP A 78 24.66 7.10 1.73
CA ASP A 78 25.21 8.41 1.40
C ASP A 78 24.14 9.52 1.29
N ILE A 79 22.89 9.20 1.63
CA ILE A 79 21.78 10.15 1.61
C ILE A 79 21.60 10.75 3.02
N PRO A 80 21.65 12.07 3.19
CA PRO A 80 21.40 12.71 4.48
C PRO A 80 20.05 12.36 5.07
N THR A 81 19.99 12.19 6.40
CA THR A 81 18.75 11.73 7.08
C THR A 81 17.56 12.64 6.84
N GLU A 82 17.75 13.94 6.72
CA GLU A 82 16.73 14.95 6.41
C GLU A 82 16.14 14.80 4.99
N GLN A 83 16.81 14.05 4.11
CA GLN A 83 16.36 13.74 2.76
C GLN A 83 15.69 12.37 2.65
N VAL A 84 15.62 11.62 3.75
CA VAL A 84 15.03 10.28 3.80
C VAL A 84 13.78 10.28 4.68
N ARG A 85 12.64 9.93 4.11
CA ARG A 85 11.40 9.71 4.87
C ARG A 85 11.07 8.22 4.93
N VAL A 86 10.98 7.68 6.13
CA VAL A 86 10.62 6.26 6.34
C VAL A 86 9.37 6.19 7.16
N VAL A 87 8.35 5.50 6.64
CA VAL A 87 7.06 5.34 7.33
C VAL A 87 6.72 3.87 7.54
N GLY A 88 6.19 3.58 8.70
CA GLY A 88 5.59 2.29 9.02
C GLY A 88 4.09 2.41 9.17
N THR A 89 3.35 1.44 8.66
CA THR A 89 1.89 1.52 8.51
C THR A 89 1.14 0.51 9.40
N ASN A 90 0.03 -0.02 8.93
CA ASN A 90 -0.95 -0.79 9.70
C ASN A 90 -0.37 -1.90 10.59
N THR A 91 0.51 -2.77 10.08
CA THR A 91 1.06 -3.87 10.89
C THR A 91 1.87 -3.36 12.06
N LEU A 92 2.68 -2.32 11.86
CA LEU A 92 3.50 -1.74 12.93
C LEU A 92 2.67 -0.96 13.96
N ARG A 93 1.56 -0.35 13.53
CA ARG A 93 0.58 0.25 14.48
C ARG A 93 -0.03 -0.79 15.42
N ARG A 94 -0.23 -2.01 14.93
CA ARG A 94 -0.94 -3.08 15.66
C ARG A 94 -0.03 -3.99 16.46
N ALA A 95 1.23 -4.17 16.04
CA ALA A 95 2.13 -5.11 16.67
C ALA A 95 2.48 -4.71 18.11
N GLY A 96 2.22 -5.60 19.07
CA GLY A 96 2.48 -5.36 20.49
C GLY A 96 3.97 -5.15 20.81
N ASN A 97 4.86 -5.76 20.02
CA ASN A 97 6.30 -5.65 20.12
C ASN A 97 6.93 -4.70 19.09
N SER A 98 6.15 -3.78 18.51
CA SER A 98 6.62 -2.82 17.50
C SER A 98 7.83 -2.00 17.96
N ARG A 99 7.91 -1.64 19.25
CA ARG A 99 9.06 -0.90 19.79
C ARG A 99 10.37 -1.69 19.69
N LYS A 100 10.35 -3.01 20.01
CA LYS A 100 11.52 -3.90 19.83
C LYS A 100 11.93 -3.96 18.36
N PHE A 101 10.96 -4.13 17.48
CA PHE A 101 11.19 -4.16 16.02
C PHE A 101 11.80 -2.85 15.52
N LEU A 102 11.26 -1.69 15.91
CA LEU A 102 11.75 -0.38 15.45
C LEU A 102 13.22 -0.14 15.79
N LEU A 103 13.67 -0.55 16.98
CA LEU A 103 15.08 -0.43 17.36
C LEU A 103 15.99 -1.20 16.40
N LEU A 104 15.65 -2.44 16.09
CA LEU A 104 16.40 -3.29 15.15
C LEU A 104 16.31 -2.77 13.71
N ALA A 105 15.12 -2.36 13.31
CA ALA A 105 14.83 -1.85 11.98
C ALA A 105 15.58 -0.55 11.66
N GLN A 106 15.59 0.40 12.60
CA GLN A 106 16.32 1.66 12.46
C GLN A 106 17.84 1.44 12.44
N GLN A 107 18.34 0.49 13.23
CA GLN A 107 19.75 0.12 13.20
C GLN A 107 20.14 -0.51 11.84
N ALA A 108 19.29 -1.38 11.29
CA ALA A 108 19.54 -2.03 10.02
C ALA A 108 19.46 -1.06 8.82
N LEU A 109 18.51 -0.12 8.87
CA LEU A 109 18.28 0.85 7.79
C LEU A 109 19.24 2.04 7.84
N GLY A 110 19.70 2.43 9.04
CA GLY A 110 20.50 3.63 9.26
C GLY A 110 19.71 4.94 9.33
N HIS A 111 18.38 4.89 9.27
CA HIS A 111 17.49 6.06 9.28
C HIS A 111 16.32 5.87 10.26
N PRO A 112 15.78 6.98 10.83
CA PRO A 112 14.63 6.91 11.72
C PRO A 112 13.38 6.45 10.99
N ILE A 113 12.54 5.68 11.70
CA ILE A 113 11.27 5.16 11.19
C ILE A 113 10.12 5.79 11.98
N GLU A 114 9.18 6.41 11.28
CA GLU A 114 7.96 6.98 11.86
C GLU A 114 6.79 6.03 11.63
N ILE A 115 6.04 5.71 12.70
CA ILE A 115 4.75 5.00 12.54
C ILE A 115 3.67 6.05 12.34
N ILE A 116 3.08 6.08 11.14
CA ILE A 116 2.03 7.03 10.80
C ILE A 116 0.63 6.49 11.08
N GLY A 117 -0.28 7.38 11.46
CA GLY A 117 -1.70 7.05 11.62
C GLY A 117 -2.39 6.74 10.28
N GLY A 118 -3.54 6.05 10.33
CA GLY A 118 -4.26 5.67 9.09
C GLY A 118 -4.76 6.86 8.27
N GLN A 119 -5.14 7.97 8.91
CA GLN A 119 -5.53 9.19 8.21
C GLN A 119 -4.34 9.87 7.52
N GLU A 120 -3.17 9.85 8.13
CA GLU A 120 -1.95 10.37 7.49
C GLU A 120 -1.53 9.48 6.32
N GLU A 121 -1.63 8.15 6.48
CA GLU A 121 -1.43 7.20 5.37
C GLU A 121 -2.37 7.51 4.20
N ALA A 122 -3.67 7.68 4.47
CA ALA A 122 -4.67 8.05 3.46
C ALA A 122 -4.34 9.39 2.77
N ARG A 123 -3.90 10.39 3.54
CA ARG A 123 -3.50 11.70 3.01
C ARG A 123 -2.31 11.56 2.05
N LEU A 124 -1.28 10.80 2.44
CA LEU A 124 -0.09 10.57 1.60
C LEU A 124 -0.43 9.78 0.33
N VAL A 125 -1.28 8.76 0.43
CA VAL A 125 -1.79 8.00 -0.72
C VAL A 125 -2.49 8.96 -1.70
N TYR A 126 -3.40 9.79 -1.21
CA TYR A 126 -4.12 10.75 -2.07
C TYR A 126 -3.16 11.71 -2.77
N MET A 127 -2.18 12.25 -2.05
CA MET A 127 -1.16 13.14 -2.63
C MET A 127 -0.38 12.42 -3.74
N GLY A 128 0.07 11.20 -3.51
CA GLY A 128 0.79 10.41 -4.51
C GLY A 128 -0.03 10.14 -5.77
N VAL A 129 -1.31 9.79 -5.60
CA VAL A 129 -2.22 9.53 -6.73
C VAL A 129 -2.54 10.82 -7.47
N SER A 130 -2.88 11.91 -6.77
CA SER A 130 -3.27 13.18 -7.38
C SER A 130 -2.16 13.84 -8.20
N HIS A 131 -0.87 13.57 -7.88
CA HIS A 131 0.27 14.01 -8.68
C HIS A 131 0.59 13.07 -9.86
N SER A 132 0.08 11.83 -9.81
CA SER A 132 0.35 10.82 -10.84
C SER A 132 -0.68 10.80 -11.97
N VAL A 133 -1.88 11.33 -11.72
CA VAL A 133 -2.97 11.39 -12.69
C VAL A 133 -3.24 12.84 -13.07
N ARG A 134 -3.62 13.07 -14.33
CA ARG A 134 -4.08 14.41 -14.73
C ARG A 134 -5.34 14.73 -13.93
N SER A 135 -5.27 15.76 -13.12
CA SER A 135 -6.39 16.23 -12.30
C SER A 135 -7.58 16.56 -13.20
N SER A 136 -8.70 15.85 -13.02
CA SER A 136 -9.99 16.32 -13.47
C SER A 136 -10.46 17.46 -12.53
N GLU A 137 -11.24 18.40 -13.03
CA GLU A 137 -11.82 19.48 -12.20
C GLU A 137 -12.82 18.93 -11.15
N GLY A 138 -13.23 17.68 -11.29
CA GLY A 138 -14.20 16.98 -10.44
C GLY A 138 -13.60 16.39 -9.17
N ARG A 139 -14.48 15.77 -8.38
CA ARG A 139 -14.06 14.99 -7.21
C ARG A 139 -13.60 13.61 -7.62
N MET A 140 -12.50 13.18 -7.03
CA MET A 140 -11.88 11.89 -7.25
C MET A 140 -11.99 11.05 -5.98
N LEU A 141 -12.51 9.82 -6.09
CA LEU A 141 -12.39 8.81 -5.06
C LEU A 141 -11.11 8.00 -5.31
N VAL A 142 -10.22 7.99 -4.35
CA VAL A 142 -9.06 7.10 -4.34
C VAL A 142 -9.33 5.95 -3.38
N VAL A 143 -9.09 4.72 -3.85
CA VAL A 143 -9.19 3.49 -3.05
C VAL A 143 -7.85 2.79 -3.09
N ASP A 144 -7.21 2.63 -1.94
CA ASP A 144 -5.97 1.86 -1.78
C ASP A 144 -6.24 0.61 -0.95
N ILE A 145 -6.08 -0.57 -1.56
CA ILE A 145 -6.25 -1.85 -0.85
C ILE A 145 -4.87 -2.41 -0.55
N GLY A 146 -4.39 -2.11 0.65
CA GLY A 146 -3.14 -2.64 1.18
C GLY A 146 -3.26 -4.06 1.72
N GLY A 147 -2.18 -4.54 2.38
CA GLY A 147 -2.17 -5.87 3.00
C GLY A 147 -3.02 -5.96 4.26
N GLY A 148 -3.00 -4.92 5.10
CA GLY A 148 -3.65 -4.90 6.42
C GLY A 148 -4.70 -3.81 6.60
N SER A 149 -4.69 -2.78 5.74
CA SER A 149 -5.66 -1.66 5.75
C SER A 149 -6.16 -1.38 4.35
N THR A 150 -7.22 -0.56 4.28
CA THR A 150 -7.75 0.03 3.05
C THR A 150 -8.03 1.50 3.33
N GLU A 151 -7.48 2.35 2.50
CA GLU A 151 -7.66 3.79 2.55
C GLU A 151 -8.68 4.21 1.48
N LEU A 152 -9.59 5.09 1.90
CA LEU A 152 -10.65 5.65 1.05
C LEU A 152 -10.58 7.17 1.15
N ILE A 153 -10.37 7.86 0.04
CA ILE A 153 -10.20 9.29 0.04
C ILE A 153 -11.02 9.94 -1.07
N ILE A 154 -11.88 10.89 -0.74
CA ILE A 154 -12.47 11.79 -1.72
C ILE A 154 -11.72 13.12 -1.63
N GLY A 155 -11.27 13.62 -2.77
CA GLY A 155 -10.60 14.92 -2.86
C GLY A 155 -10.86 15.60 -4.20
N ARG A 156 -10.37 16.83 -4.33
CA ARG A 156 -10.41 17.62 -5.57
C ARG A 156 -9.04 18.24 -5.83
N GLY A 157 -8.53 18.09 -7.04
CA GLY A 157 -7.15 18.48 -7.34
C GLY A 157 -6.18 17.80 -6.38
N TYR A 158 -5.33 18.56 -5.73
CA TYR A 158 -4.36 18.05 -4.75
C TYR A 158 -4.88 18.03 -3.30
N GLN A 159 -6.12 18.47 -3.07
CA GLN A 159 -6.68 18.60 -1.73
C GLN A 159 -7.58 17.43 -1.37
N PRO A 160 -7.21 16.60 -0.36
CA PRO A 160 -8.13 15.63 0.22
C PRO A 160 -9.23 16.35 1.00
N LEU A 161 -10.49 15.95 0.81
CA LEU A 161 -11.67 16.52 1.42
C LEU A 161 -12.25 15.61 2.51
N HIS A 162 -12.26 14.31 2.26
CA HIS A 162 -12.73 13.29 3.18
C HIS A 162 -11.86 12.05 3.05
N LEU A 163 -11.37 11.55 4.17
CA LEU A 163 -10.43 10.44 4.18
C LEU A 163 -10.69 9.52 5.37
N GLU A 164 -10.65 8.22 5.10
CA GLU A 164 -10.83 7.17 6.06
C GLU A 164 -9.79 6.06 5.82
N SER A 165 -9.39 5.41 6.90
CA SER A 165 -8.58 4.20 6.87
C SER A 165 -9.25 3.11 7.67
N VAL A 166 -9.54 2.00 7.05
CA VAL A 166 -10.17 0.83 7.69
C VAL A 166 -9.17 -0.32 7.82
N SER A 167 -9.18 -0.96 8.99
CA SER A 167 -8.26 -2.07 9.30
C SER A 167 -8.73 -3.39 8.64
N ILE A 168 -8.79 -3.37 7.31
CA ILE A 168 -9.09 -4.52 6.46
C ILE A 168 -8.27 -4.42 5.18
N GLY A 169 -7.60 -5.50 4.81
CA GLY A 169 -6.77 -5.55 3.60
C GLY A 169 -6.66 -6.96 3.07
N CYS A 170 -6.00 -7.13 1.92
CA CYS A 170 -5.95 -8.41 1.22
C CYS A 170 -5.32 -9.52 2.06
N VAL A 171 -4.20 -9.26 2.76
CA VAL A 171 -3.54 -10.27 3.60
C VAL A 171 -4.41 -10.64 4.80
N SER A 172 -5.00 -9.64 5.48
CA SER A 172 -5.84 -9.88 6.65
C SER A 172 -7.09 -10.70 6.32
N LEU A 173 -7.72 -10.48 5.15
CA LEU A 173 -8.84 -11.27 4.67
C LEU A 173 -8.42 -12.68 4.25
N SER A 174 -7.31 -12.81 3.53
CA SER A 174 -6.79 -14.11 3.09
C SER A 174 -6.47 -15.01 4.28
N LEU A 175 -5.73 -14.51 5.27
CA LEU A 175 -5.41 -15.27 6.49
C LEU A 175 -6.66 -15.67 7.28
N LYS A 176 -7.69 -14.81 7.28
CA LYS A 176 -8.91 -15.08 8.05
C LYS A 176 -9.86 -16.09 7.40
N PHE A 177 -10.00 -16.07 6.08
CA PHE A 177 -11.03 -16.82 5.37
C PHE A 177 -10.50 -17.89 4.43
N PHE A 178 -9.20 -17.81 4.05
CA PHE A 178 -8.59 -18.64 3.02
C PHE A 178 -7.19 -19.14 3.43
N ASN A 179 -6.94 -19.27 4.73
CA ASN A 179 -5.61 -19.60 5.28
C ASN A 179 -5.08 -20.99 4.85
N ASP A 180 -5.96 -21.93 4.51
CA ASP A 180 -5.64 -23.25 3.99
C ASP A 180 -5.69 -23.32 2.45
N GLY A 181 -5.81 -22.17 1.77
CA GLY A 181 -5.91 -22.08 0.32
C GLY A 181 -7.27 -22.42 -0.27
N SER A 182 -8.22 -22.96 0.50
CA SER A 182 -9.52 -23.37 -0.01
C SER A 182 -10.44 -22.17 -0.26
N ILE A 183 -10.97 -22.07 -1.48
CA ILE A 183 -11.89 -21.01 -1.93
C ILE A 183 -13.27 -21.61 -2.16
N THR A 184 -14.17 -21.43 -1.19
CA THR A 184 -15.56 -21.88 -1.32
C THR A 184 -16.51 -20.68 -1.41
N ARG A 185 -17.67 -20.85 -2.05
CA ARG A 185 -18.72 -19.81 -2.11
C ARG A 185 -19.10 -19.30 -0.70
N LYS A 186 -19.16 -20.18 0.29
CA LYS A 186 -19.47 -19.81 1.68
C LYS A 186 -18.37 -18.93 2.30
N ARG A 187 -17.09 -19.27 2.09
CA ARG A 187 -15.95 -18.47 2.58
C ARG A 187 -15.88 -17.12 1.89
N MET A 188 -16.06 -17.10 0.57
CA MET A 188 -16.12 -15.88 -0.22
C MET A 188 -17.22 -14.94 0.28
N GLN A 189 -18.44 -15.45 0.47
CA GLN A 189 -19.55 -14.66 0.99
C GLN A 189 -19.28 -14.09 2.39
N ARG A 190 -18.62 -14.86 3.27
CA ARG A 190 -18.22 -14.38 4.60
C ARG A 190 -17.16 -13.29 4.51
N ALA A 191 -16.19 -13.39 3.59
CA ALA A 191 -15.18 -12.37 3.36
C ALA A 191 -15.82 -11.08 2.84
N ILE A 192 -16.73 -11.17 1.86
CA ILE A 192 -17.49 -10.03 1.32
C ILE A 192 -18.31 -9.35 2.42
N THR A 193 -19.05 -10.14 3.23
CA THR A 193 -19.84 -9.60 4.34
C THR A 193 -18.94 -8.87 5.33
N LYS A 194 -17.77 -9.43 5.66
CA LYS A 194 -16.79 -8.76 6.54
C LYS A 194 -16.30 -7.45 5.94
N GLY A 195 -16.00 -7.39 4.65
CA GLY A 195 -15.63 -6.16 3.94
C GLY A 195 -16.73 -5.11 4.03
N ARG A 196 -17.97 -5.47 3.72
CA ARG A 196 -19.13 -4.57 3.79
C ARG A 196 -19.33 -3.98 5.18
N MET A 197 -19.23 -4.79 6.24
CA MET A 197 -19.34 -4.32 7.63
C MET A 197 -18.31 -3.24 8.00
N HIS A 198 -17.11 -3.26 7.40
CA HIS A 198 -16.11 -2.22 7.62
C HIS A 198 -16.41 -0.93 6.85
N LEU A 199 -17.09 -1.04 5.70
CA LEU A 199 -17.41 0.11 4.84
C LEU A 199 -18.75 0.77 5.18
N GLU A 200 -19.70 0.02 5.74
CA GLU A 200 -21.05 0.48 6.06
C GLU A 200 -21.10 1.81 6.85
N PRO A 201 -20.25 2.01 7.91
CA PRO A 201 -20.31 3.24 8.69
C PRO A 201 -20.05 4.52 7.88
N MET A 202 -19.28 4.43 6.80
CA MET A 202 -18.89 5.58 5.97
C MET A 202 -19.66 5.67 4.66
N GLU A 203 -20.33 4.60 4.22
CA GLU A 203 -20.99 4.51 2.91
C GLU A 203 -21.94 5.70 2.65
N LYS A 204 -22.79 6.04 3.61
CA LYS A 204 -23.77 7.14 3.47
C LYS A 204 -23.08 8.50 3.27
N ALA A 205 -21.97 8.74 3.98
CA ALA A 205 -21.23 10.00 3.86
C ALA A 205 -20.55 10.08 2.48
N TYR A 206 -19.89 9.01 2.05
CA TYR A 206 -19.21 8.95 0.74
C TYR A 206 -20.20 9.13 -0.42
N ARG A 207 -21.34 8.41 -0.41
CA ARG A 207 -22.39 8.53 -1.43
C ARG A 207 -22.97 9.95 -1.50
N ARG A 208 -23.14 10.63 -0.35
CA ARG A 208 -23.63 12.00 -0.29
C ARG A 208 -22.63 13.01 -0.86
N ILE A 209 -21.34 12.82 -0.57
CA ILE A 209 -20.28 13.67 -1.11
C ILE A 209 -20.17 13.45 -2.62
N GLY A 210 -20.23 12.19 -3.07
CA GLY A 210 -20.13 11.77 -4.46
C GLY A 210 -18.75 12.01 -5.07
N TRP A 211 -18.51 11.44 -6.22
CA TRP A 211 -17.28 11.57 -7.02
C TRP A 211 -17.59 11.38 -8.50
N GLU A 212 -16.81 11.97 -9.35
CA GLU A 212 -16.90 11.85 -10.81
C GLU A 212 -15.95 10.79 -11.37
N GLN A 213 -14.84 10.52 -10.66
CA GLN A 213 -13.84 9.54 -11.04
C GLN A 213 -13.45 8.67 -9.85
N ALA A 214 -13.24 7.38 -10.06
CA ALA A 214 -12.68 6.48 -9.06
C ALA A 214 -11.34 5.92 -9.54
N ILE A 215 -10.32 5.97 -8.69
CA ILE A 215 -8.97 5.49 -8.98
C ILE A 215 -8.55 4.50 -7.92
N GLY A 216 -8.13 3.33 -8.37
CA GLY A 216 -7.55 2.32 -7.52
C GLY A 216 -6.04 2.46 -7.40
N SER A 217 -5.51 2.22 -6.23
CA SER A 217 -4.09 2.22 -5.92
C SER A 217 -3.66 0.88 -5.32
N SER A 218 -2.33 0.70 -5.18
CA SER A 218 -1.72 -0.46 -4.56
C SER A 218 -1.74 -1.76 -5.38
N GLY A 219 -1.05 -2.77 -4.85
CA GLY A 219 -0.79 -4.02 -5.58
C GLY A 219 -2.05 -4.86 -5.81
N THR A 220 -2.99 -4.84 -4.86
CA THR A 220 -4.24 -5.63 -4.96
C THR A 220 -5.06 -5.17 -6.15
N ILE A 221 -5.33 -3.87 -6.27
CA ILE A 221 -6.16 -3.33 -7.35
C ILE A 221 -5.48 -3.51 -8.70
N ARG A 222 -4.17 -3.24 -8.79
CA ARG A 222 -3.40 -3.47 -10.02
C ARG A 222 -3.42 -4.94 -10.47
N THR A 223 -3.42 -5.87 -9.53
CA THR A 223 -3.50 -7.30 -9.88
C THR A 223 -4.88 -7.65 -10.41
N ILE A 224 -5.94 -7.17 -9.74
CA ILE A 224 -7.32 -7.37 -10.20
C ILE A 224 -7.49 -6.80 -11.62
N GLU A 225 -7.06 -5.57 -11.87
CA GLU A 225 -7.14 -4.93 -13.19
C GLU A 225 -6.44 -5.77 -14.27
N LYS A 226 -5.20 -6.20 -14.01
CA LYS A 226 -4.45 -7.05 -14.95
C LYS A 226 -5.20 -8.34 -15.27
N VAL A 227 -5.76 -9.00 -14.27
CA VAL A 227 -6.51 -10.25 -14.43
C VAL A 227 -7.77 -10.01 -15.26
N VAL A 228 -8.59 -9.02 -14.92
CA VAL A 228 -9.85 -8.79 -15.62
C VAL A 228 -9.65 -8.35 -17.07
N ILE A 229 -8.57 -7.61 -17.37
CA ILE A 229 -8.20 -7.22 -18.73
C ILE A 229 -7.65 -8.43 -19.49
N ALA A 230 -6.76 -9.23 -18.91
CA ALA A 230 -6.18 -10.41 -19.54
C ALA A 230 -7.23 -11.45 -19.94
N HIS A 231 -8.29 -11.58 -19.14
CA HIS A 231 -9.43 -12.45 -19.45
C HIS A 231 -10.48 -11.82 -20.40
N GLY A 232 -10.27 -10.57 -20.84
CA GLY A 232 -11.23 -9.86 -21.70
C GLY A 232 -12.56 -9.54 -21.02
N TRP A 233 -12.58 -9.47 -19.67
CA TRP A 233 -13.79 -9.11 -18.91
C TRP A 233 -13.98 -7.60 -18.79
N SER A 234 -12.93 -6.85 -19.01
CA SER A 234 -12.92 -5.40 -19.16
C SER A 234 -11.88 -4.98 -20.19
N ASN A 235 -12.14 -3.88 -20.88
CA ASN A 235 -11.17 -3.28 -21.82
C ASN A 235 -10.35 -2.17 -21.15
N ASP A 236 -10.87 -1.58 -20.07
CA ASP A 236 -10.25 -0.48 -19.32
C ASP A 236 -10.77 -0.48 -17.89
N GLY A 237 -9.85 -0.56 -16.94
CA GLY A 237 -10.15 -0.55 -15.52
C GLY A 237 -10.93 -1.76 -15.01
N ILE A 238 -11.56 -1.59 -13.86
CA ILE A 238 -12.30 -2.64 -13.14
C ILE A 238 -13.77 -2.29 -13.11
N THR A 239 -14.62 -3.14 -13.69
CA THR A 239 -16.08 -2.98 -13.66
C THR A 239 -16.72 -3.93 -12.63
N PRO A 240 -17.94 -3.63 -12.14
CA PRO A 240 -18.69 -4.55 -11.29
C PRO A 240 -18.87 -5.94 -11.90
N GLU A 241 -19.21 -6.00 -13.19
CA GLU A 241 -19.42 -7.24 -13.93
C GLU A 241 -18.14 -8.06 -14.07
N ALA A 242 -16.98 -7.40 -14.22
CA ALA A 242 -15.69 -8.06 -14.24
C ALA A 242 -15.31 -8.63 -12.87
N LEU A 243 -15.66 -7.93 -11.78
CA LEU A 243 -15.48 -8.44 -10.42
C LEU A 243 -16.37 -9.65 -10.11
N ASP A 244 -17.61 -9.65 -10.58
CA ASP A 244 -18.51 -10.79 -10.42
C ASP A 244 -17.96 -12.04 -11.15
N LYS A 245 -17.48 -11.88 -12.38
CA LYS A 245 -16.81 -12.95 -13.13
C LYS A 245 -15.56 -13.46 -12.43
N LEU A 246 -14.71 -12.55 -11.94
CA LEU A 246 -13.51 -12.92 -11.18
C LEU A 246 -13.88 -13.72 -9.94
N GLN A 247 -14.89 -13.28 -9.19
CA GLN A 247 -15.37 -14.00 -8.01
C GLN A 247 -15.85 -15.43 -8.34
N ASP A 248 -16.60 -15.59 -9.42
CA ASP A 248 -17.11 -16.89 -9.84
C ASP A 248 -15.98 -17.83 -10.29
N GLU A 249 -14.97 -17.34 -11.03
CA GLU A 249 -13.80 -18.14 -11.40
C GLU A 249 -12.94 -18.52 -10.20
N LEU A 250 -12.74 -17.63 -9.23
CA LEU A 250 -12.05 -17.95 -7.98
C LEU A 250 -12.76 -19.06 -7.21
N VAL A 251 -14.10 -19.00 -7.12
CA VAL A 251 -14.90 -20.03 -6.44
C VAL A 251 -14.89 -21.34 -7.22
N LYS A 252 -14.89 -21.30 -8.54
CA LYS A 252 -14.84 -22.47 -9.43
C LYS A 252 -13.49 -23.18 -9.34
N ALA A 253 -12.37 -22.45 -9.25
CA ALA A 253 -11.04 -23.01 -9.03
C ALA A 253 -10.95 -23.76 -7.69
N GLY A 254 -11.67 -23.30 -6.66
CA GLY A 254 -11.81 -23.99 -5.39
C GLY A 254 -10.59 -23.96 -4.47
N HIS A 255 -9.41 -23.69 -5.00
CA HIS A 255 -8.15 -23.60 -4.24
C HIS A 255 -7.19 -22.62 -4.88
N VAL A 256 -6.36 -21.94 -4.07
CA VAL A 256 -5.38 -20.95 -4.56
C VAL A 256 -4.35 -21.54 -5.52
N ASP A 257 -3.94 -22.79 -5.31
CA ASP A 257 -2.95 -23.48 -6.17
C ASP A 257 -3.54 -23.91 -7.52
N ALA A 258 -4.84 -23.87 -7.68
CA ALA A 258 -5.55 -24.18 -8.93
C ALA A 258 -5.84 -22.92 -9.77
N LEU A 259 -5.39 -21.74 -9.33
CA LEU A 259 -5.58 -20.50 -10.06
C LEU A 259 -4.56 -20.39 -11.20
N GLU A 260 -5.04 -20.30 -12.42
CA GLU A 260 -4.29 -19.95 -13.62
C GLU A 260 -4.56 -18.47 -13.91
N LEU A 261 -3.74 -17.57 -13.32
CA LEU A 261 -3.92 -16.10 -13.38
C LEU A 261 -2.77 -15.41 -14.10
#